data_9efb999781dffe21f5b5b2769a39c71d
#
_entry.id   9efb999781dffe21f5b5b2769a39c71d
#
_cell.length_a   1.000
_cell.length_b   1.000
_cell.length_c   1.000
_cell.angle_alpha   90.00
_cell.angle_beta   90.00
_cell.angle_gamma   90.00
#
_symmetry.space_group_name_H-M   'P 1'
#
loop_
_entity.id
_entity.type
_entity.pdbx_description
1 polymer ?
#
loop_
_entity_poly.entity_id
_entity_poly.type
_entity_poly.pdbx_seq_one_letter_code
_entity_poly.pdbx_strand_id
1 'polypeptide(L)'
;MNEIPKFAAPQTVTTGPIGGSRKVYAAPKSRPDIGVPLREIALSDPKEPPVRVYDPSGPYTESAARVDLAQGLAPVREAWIAARGYSAIEGRAIRPEDNGVVSADHLAPLCPATRTLRAGNPGQLVTQFEFARAGIVTEEMIYVAHRENLAREAAVENASATIADGESFGAEIPEFVTPEFVMSEVARGRAIIPANINHVELEPMAIGRNFLVKVNANIGNSAVSSGVAEEVEKMVWAIRWGADTVMDLSTGRNIHNIRSWIVRNSPVPIGTVPIYQALEKVDGDPLKLDWEVFKDTLIEQAEQGVDYFTIHVGVRLAYVPLTAKRVTGIVSRGGSIMARWCLAGHRESFLYERFGDICDIMRKYDVSFSLGDGLRPGSGADANDRAQFAELETLGELTKVAWDKGCQVMIEGPGHVPMHKIKVNMEKQLRECGEAPFYTLGPLTTDIAPGYDHITSGIGAAMIGWFGTAMLCYVTPKEHLGLPDREDVKTGVITYRIAAHAADLAKGHPAARIRDDAVSRARFDFRWEDQFNLGLDPDTARKFHDETLPKDSHKVAHFCSMCGPKFCSMQITQDLRKEAEAMAGMAEKSREFVDGGGALYVNAAE
;
A
#
# COMPACT_ATOMS: atom_id res chain seq x y z
N MET A 1 -33.25 -12.68 5.44
CA MET A 1 -31.85 -13.04 5.79
C MET A 1 -31.67 -12.60 7.23
N ASN A 2 -31.36 -13.52 8.14
CA ASN A 2 -31.10 -13.14 9.53
C ASN A 2 -29.80 -12.31 9.52
N GLU A 3 -29.87 -11.06 9.97
CA GLU A 3 -28.69 -10.23 10.15
C GLU A 3 -27.74 -10.96 11.13
N ILE A 4 -26.51 -11.19 10.70
CA ILE A 4 -25.46 -11.72 11.57
C ILE A 4 -25.25 -10.67 12.67
N PRO A 5 -25.29 -11.06 13.96
CA PRO A 5 -25.05 -10.10 15.03
C PRO A 5 -23.71 -9.39 14.82
N LYS A 6 -23.66 -8.07 14.97
CA LYS A 6 -22.44 -7.23 14.81
C LYS A 6 -21.21 -7.74 15.60
N PHE A 7 -21.47 -8.53 16.65
CA PHE A 7 -20.46 -9.04 17.57
C PHE A 7 -20.15 -10.53 17.34
N ALA A 8 -20.69 -11.16 16.30
CA ALA A 8 -20.36 -12.54 15.98
C ALA A 8 -18.92 -12.64 15.43
N ALA A 9 -18.25 -13.76 15.71
CA ALA A 9 -16.99 -14.10 15.07
C ALA A 9 -17.18 -14.17 13.54
N PRO A 10 -16.21 -13.72 12.74
CA PRO A 10 -16.26 -13.86 11.30
C PRO A 10 -16.22 -15.37 10.96
N GLN A 11 -17.17 -15.83 10.15
CA GLN A 11 -17.26 -17.23 9.77
C GLN A 11 -16.62 -17.53 8.43
N THR A 12 -16.81 -16.61 7.50
CA THR A 12 -16.30 -16.74 6.12
C THR A 12 -15.91 -15.38 5.56
N VAL A 13 -14.96 -15.39 4.64
CA VAL A 13 -14.58 -14.24 3.81
C VAL A 13 -14.55 -14.66 2.35
N THR A 14 -14.51 -13.69 1.46
CA THR A 14 -14.39 -13.95 0.02
C THR A 14 -13.05 -14.62 -0.28
N THR A 15 -13.08 -15.79 -0.90
CA THR A 15 -11.90 -16.54 -1.32
C THR A 15 -11.98 -16.95 -2.79
N GLY A 16 -10.86 -17.43 -3.32
CA GLY A 16 -10.77 -17.93 -4.68
C GLY A 16 -10.08 -16.96 -5.65
N PRO A 17 -9.62 -17.45 -6.79
CA PRO A 17 -8.78 -16.68 -7.71
C PRO A 17 -9.53 -15.50 -8.32
N ILE A 18 -8.75 -14.50 -8.73
CA ILE A 18 -9.23 -13.46 -9.64
C ILE A 18 -9.33 -14.07 -11.04
N GLY A 19 -10.39 -13.76 -11.78
CA GLY A 19 -10.68 -14.33 -13.09
C GLY A 19 -9.46 -14.40 -14.02
N GLY A 20 -9.30 -15.54 -14.71
CA GLY A 20 -8.20 -15.78 -15.64
C GLY A 20 -6.79 -15.88 -15.05
N SER A 21 -6.66 -16.01 -13.74
CA SER A 21 -5.38 -16.10 -13.07
C SER A 21 -5.33 -17.20 -12.01
N ARG A 22 -4.13 -17.57 -11.62
CA ARG A 22 -3.88 -18.50 -10.51
C ARG A 22 -2.77 -17.99 -9.61
N LYS A 23 -2.83 -18.35 -8.33
CA LYS A 23 -1.71 -18.15 -7.42
C LYS A 23 -0.68 -19.25 -7.62
N VAL A 24 0.57 -18.88 -7.67
CA VAL A 24 1.73 -19.77 -7.68
C VAL A 24 2.76 -19.27 -6.68
N TYR A 25 3.61 -20.17 -6.20
CA TYR A 25 4.69 -19.83 -5.26
C TYR A 25 6.03 -20.06 -5.95
N ALA A 26 6.90 -19.06 -5.87
CA ALA A 26 8.27 -19.16 -6.32
C ALA A 26 9.22 -19.11 -5.12
N ALA A 27 10.32 -19.85 -5.20
CA ALA A 27 11.32 -19.88 -4.14
C ALA A 27 12.66 -19.33 -4.63
N PRO A 28 13.36 -18.49 -3.83
CA PRO A 28 14.73 -18.12 -4.13
C PRO A 28 15.64 -19.36 -4.22
N LYS A 29 16.54 -19.39 -5.19
CA LYS A 29 17.49 -20.53 -5.33
C LYS A 29 18.33 -20.77 -4.06
N SER A 30 18.67 -19.68 -3.35
CA SER A 30 19.43 -19.71 -2.10
C SER A 30 18.61 -20.18 -0.89
N ARG A 31 17.28 -20.08 -0.95
CA ARG A 31 16.36 -20.40 0.16
C ARG A 31 15.10 -21.08 -0.39
N PRO A 32 15.21 -22.35 -0.78
CA PRO A 32 14.08 -23.11 -1.36
C PRO A 32 12.95 -23.38 -0.36
N ASP A 33 13.18 -23.12 0.91
CA ASP A 33 12.20 -23.19 2.00
C ASP A 33 11.27 -21.94 2.06
N ILE A 34 11.62 -20.86 1.35
CA ILE A 34 10.84 -19.63 1.30
C ILE A 34 9.94 -19.63 0.06
N GLY A 35 8.62 -19.78 0.25
CA GLY A 35 7.65 -19.68 -0.84
C GLY A 35 7.12 -18.24 -0.94
N VAL A 36 7.44 -17.54 -2.03
CA VAL A 36 6.92 -16.18 -2.28
C VAL A 36 5.74 -16.27 -3.26
N PRO A 37 4.54 -15.80 -2.87
CA PRO A 37 3.36 -15.87 -3.74
C PRO A 37 3.43 -14.84 -4.86
N LEU A 38 2.92 -15.25 -6.01
CA LEU A 38 2.66 -14.38 -7.14
C LEU A 38 1.38 -14.82 -7.85
N ARG A 39 0.79 -13.89 -8.57
CA ARG A 39 -0.35 -14.16 -9.44
C ARG A 39 0.16 -14.38 -10.87
N GLU A 40 -0.17 -15.52 -11.46
CA GLU A 40 0.18 -15.87 -12.83
C GLU A 40 -1.07 -15.82 -13.72
N ILE A 41 -0.97 -15.08 -14.82
CA ILE A 41 -2.03 -14.86 -15.81
C ILE A 41 -1.61 -15.59 -17.08
N ALA A 42 -2.28 -16.69 -17.41
CA ALA A 42 -2.03 -17.41 -18.65
C ALA A 42 -2.63 -16.63 -19.84
N LEU A 43 -1.93 -16.67 -20.99
CA LEU A 43 -2.40 -16.06 -22.22
C LEU A 43 -2.95 -17.12 -23.18
N SER A 44 -3.86 -16.70 -24.06
CA SER A 44 -4.50 -17.60 -25.02
C SER A 44 -3.55 -18.09 -26.12
N ASP A 45 -2.50 -17.32 -26.46
CA ASP A 45 -1.43 -17.79 -27.34
C ASP A 45 -0.43 -18.63 -26.54
N PRO A 46 -0.31 -19.96 -26.81
CA PRO A 46 0.61 -20.83 -26.09
C PRO A 46 2.09 -20.51 -26.33
N LYS A 47 2.41 -19.66 -27.29
CA LYS A 47 3.78 -19.19 -27.55
C LYS A 47 4.16 -17.99 -26.67
N GLU A 48 3.18 -17.30 -26.10
CA GLU A 48 3.44 -16.22 -25.18
C GLU A 48 3.55 -16.78 -23.74
N PRO A 49 4.61 -16.42 -22.99
CA PRO A 49 4.72 -16.85 -21.61
C PRO A 49 3.65 -16.19 -20.74
N PRO A 50 3.26 -16.82 -19.62
CA PRO A 50 2.32 -16.22 -18.70
C PRO A 50 2.89 -14.95 -18.09
N VAL A 51 2.02 -13.98 -17.84
CA VAL A 51 2.39 -12.73 -17.14
C VAL A 51 2.30 -12.95 -15.64
N ARG A 52 3.41 -12.71 -14.95
CA ARG A 52 3.51 -12.82 -13.50
C ARG A 52 3.45 -11.44 -12.87
N VAL A 53 2.62 -11.29 -11.85
CA VAL A 53 2.42 -10.02 -11.14
C VAL A 53 2.52 -10.21 -9.63
N TYR A 54 2.99 -9.17 -8.96
CA TYR A 54 3.06 -9.08 -7.51
C TYR A 54 1.67 -9.33 -6.88
N ASP A 55 1.60 -10.16 -5.83
CA ASP A 55 0.35 -10.58 -5.21
C ASP A 55 0.42 -10.48 -3.68
N PRO A 56 -0.27 -9.49 -3.05
CA PRO A 56 -0.32 -9.32 -1.60
C PRO A 56 -1.46 -10.12 -0.93
N SER A 57 -2.25 -10.88 -1.68
CA SER A 57 -3.52 -11.41 -1.19
C SER A 57 -3.41 -12.64 -0.28
N GLY A 58 -2.19 -13.07 0.09
CA GLY A 58 -2.00 -14.26 0.92
C GLY A 58 -2.71 -15.50 0.34
N PRO A 59 -3.26 -16.41 1.14
CA PRO A 59 -3.95 -17.59 0.63
C PRO A 59 -5.34 -17.30 0.05
N TYR A 60 -5.89 -16.09 0.21
CA TYR A 60 -7.29 -15.79 -0.13
C TYR A 60 -7.62 -15.89 -1.61
N THR A 61 -6.64 -15.85 -2.50
CA THR A 61 -6.82 -16.01 -3.95
C THR A 61 -6.36 -17.35 -4.51
N GLU A 62 -6.13 -18.33 -3.65
CA GLU A 62 -5.87 -19.70 -4.11
C GLU A 62 -7.17 -20.39 -4.54
N SER A 63 -7.08 -21.26 -5.54
CA SER A 63 -8.26 -21.95 -6.11
C SER A 63 -8.91 -22.95 -5.15
N ALA A 64 -8.14 -23.49 -4.21
CA ALA A 64 -8.59 -24.47 -3.21
C ALA A 64 -8.54 -23.94 -1.78
N ALA A 65 -8.36 -22.63 -1.59
CA ALA A 65 -8.20 -22.05 -0.26
C ALA A 65 -9.46 -22.26 0.59
N ARG A 66 -9.25 -22.88 1.75
CA ARG A 66 -10.21 -22.93 2.85
C ARG A 66 -9.53 -22.27 4.04
N VAL A 67 -9.76 -20.97 4.20
CA VAL A 67 -9.20 -20.22 5.32
C VAL A 67 -10.16 -20.34 6.50
N ASP A 68 -9.68 -20.97 7.57
CA ASP A 68 -10.37 -20.95 8.87
C ASP A 68 -9.90 -19.74 9.66
N LEU A 69 -10.71 -18.70 9.67
CA LEU A 69 -10.38 -17.43 10.32
C LEU A 69 -10.12 -17.57 11.82
N ALA A 70 -10.70 -18.59 12.47
CA ALA A 70 -10.49 -18.85 13.90
C ALA A 70 -9.10 -19.42 14.20
N GLN A 71 -8.46 -20.07 13.23
CA GLN A 71 -7.08 -20.57 13.36
C GLN A 71 -6.05 -19.52 12.97
N GLY A 72 -6.48 -18.46 12.28
CA GLY A 72 -5.58 -17.48 11.66
C GLY A 72 -4.81 -18.07 10.48
N LEU A 73 -3.99 -17.25 9.84
CA LEU A 73 -3.13 -17.68 8.74
C LEU A 73 -1.95 -18.53 9.25
N ALA A 74 -1.32 -19.25 8.31
CA ALA A 74 -0.09 -19.98 8.60
C ALA A 74 1.03 -19.03 9.06
N PRO A 75 1.78 -19.37 10.12
CA PRO A 75 2.81 -18.50 10.69
C PRO A 75 4.11 -18.59 9.88
N VAL A 76 4.16 -17.94 8.74
CA VAL A 76 5.27 -17.97 7.75
C VAL A 76 6.62 -17.61 8.39
N ARG A 77 6.63 -16.66 9.33
CA ARG A 77 7.84 -16.12 9.96
C ARG A 77 8.19 -16.77 11.31
N GLU A 78 7.36 -17.66 11.85
CA GLU A 78 7.56 -18.23 13.20
C GLU A 78 8.95 -18.87 13.36
N ALA A 79 9.40 -19.66 12.38
CA ALA A 79 10.71 -20.32 12.43
C ALA A 79 11.87 -19.31 12.39
N TRP A 80 11.74 -18.25 11.59
CA TRP A 80 12.76 -17.20 11.47
C TRP A 80 12.90 -16.41 12.79
N ILE A 81 11.75 -16.00 13.36
CA ILE A 81 11.69 -15.27 14.62
C ILE A 81 12.22 -16.13 15.79
N ALA A 82 11.81 -17.41 15.84
CA ALA A 82 12.29 -18.34 16.88
C ALA A 82 13.82 -18.55 16.81
N ALA A 83 14.39 -18.62 15.61
CA ALA A 83 15.84 -18.78 15.42
C ALA A 83 16.65 -17.58 15.92
N ARG A 84 16.06 -16.39 16.02
CA ARG A 84 16.71 -15.19 16.57
C ARG A 84 16.84 -15.19 18.10
N GLY A 85 16.18 -16.13 18.79
CA GLY A 85 16.34 -16.34 20.23
C GLY A 85 15.74 -15.23 21.11
N TYR A 86 14.68 -14.58 20.65
CA TYR A 86 13.93 -13.61 21.46
C TYR A 86 13.23 -14.29 22.62
N SER A 87 13.13 -13.59 23.75
CA SER A 87 12.45 -14.13 24.94
C SER A 87 10.95 -14.24 24.71
N ALA A 88 10.37 -15.40 25.04
CA ALA A 88 8.93 -15.50 25.23
C ALA A 88 8.55 -14.72 26.49
N ILE A 89 7.47 -13.93 26.40
CA ILE A 89 6.95 -13.12 27.50
C ILE A 89 5.47 -13.41 27.71
N GLU A 90 4.96 -13.13 28.91
CA GLU A 90 3.54 -13.28 29.21
C GLU A 90 2.71 -12.15 28.60
N GLY A 91 3.31 -10.96 28.44
CA GLY A 91 2.63 -9.76 27.97
C GLY A 91 1.73 -9.12 29.02
N ARG A 92 1.10 -8.02 28.64
CA ARG A 92 0.12 -7.34 29.52
C ARG A 92 -1.26 -7.99 29.44
N ALA A 93 -1.97 -8.03 30.56
CA ALA A 93 -3.36 -8.49 30.58
C ALA A 93 -4.27 -7.54 29.77
N ILE A 94 -5.25 -8.11 29.06
CA ILE A 94 -6.32 -7.36 28.40
C ILE A 94 -7.22 -6.76 29.47
N ARG A 95 -7.57 -5.48 29.32
CA ARG A 95 -8.41 -4.73 30.24
C ARG A 95 -9.72 -4.32 29.55
N PRO A 96 -10.81 -4.08 30.31
CA PRO A 96 -12.07 -3.61 29.74
C PRO A 96 -11.91 -2.33 28.89
N GLU A 97 -11.04 -1.42 29.29
CA GLU A 97 -10.75 -0.16 28.61
C GLU A 97 -10.19 -0.36 27.21
N ASP A 98 -9.49 -1.46 26.96
CA ASP A 98 -8.92 -1.78 25.64
C ASP A 98 -10.00 -1.97 24.57
N ASN A 99 -11.22 -2.30 25.00
CA ASN A 99 -12.40 -2.43 24.15
C ASN A 99 -13.43 -1.30 24.37
N GLY A 100 -13.08 -0.20 25.04
CA GLY A 100 -13.96 0.93 25.32
C GLY A 100 -15.06 0.60 26.32
N VAL A 101 -14.76 -0.25 27.32
CA VAL A 101 -15.69 -0.64 28.42
C VAL A 101 -17.05 -1.10 27.90
N VAL A 102 -17.08 -2.19 27.13
CA VAL A 102 -18.33 -2.80 26.66
C VAL A 102 -18.87 -3.81 27.65
N SER A 103 -20.20 -3.89 27.77
CA SER A 103 -20.84 -4.98 28.52
C SER A 103 -20.57 -6.34 27.85
N ALA A 104 -20.57 -7.41 28.64
CA ALA A 104 -20.28 -8.78 28.17
C ALA A 104 -21.15 -9.19 26.96
N ASP A 105 -22.41 -8.78 26.91
CA ASP A 105 -23.36 -9.11 25.83
C ASP A 105 -23.02 -8.38 24.50
N HIS A 106 -22.19 -7.35 24.55
CA HIS A 106 -21.78 -6.56 23.39
C HIS A 106 -20.28 -6.66 23.11
N LEU A 107 -19.55 -7.46 23.88
CA LEU A 107 -18.13 -7.68 23.66
C LEU A 107 -17.94 -8.64 22.47
N ALA A 108 -17.23 -8.19 21.46
CA ALA A 108 -16.83 -9.04 20.35
C ALA A 108 -15.89 -10.16 20.84
N PRO A 109 -15.98 -11.37 20.29
CA PRO A 109 -15.05 -12.43 20.66
C PRO A 109 -13.61 -12.07 20.27
N LEU A 110 -12.67 -12.43 21.12
CA LEU A 110 -11.24 -12.41 20.78
C LEU A 110 -10.95 -13.50 19.74
N CYS A 111 -10.01 -13.25 18.83
CA CYS A 111 -9.56 -14.28 17.91
C CYS A 111 -8.92 -15.44 18.69
N PRO A 112 -9.38 -16.69 18.49
CA PRO A 112 -8.85 -17.82 19.23
C PRO A 112 -7.44 -18.25 18.80
N ALA A 113 -6.96 -17.77 17.65
CA ALA A 113 -5.61 -18.05 17.18
C ALA A 113 -4.57 -17.44 18.13
N THR A 114 -3.88 -18.27 18.87
CA THR A 114 -2.81 -17.87 19.78
C THR A 114 -1.44 -18.04 19.16
N ARG A 115 -0.51 -17.14 19.50
CA ARG A 115 0.90 -17.19 19.08
C ARG A 115 1.80 -16.96 20.29
N THR A 116 3.03 -17.45 20.23
CA THR A 116 4.02 -17.17 21.26
C THR A 116 4.39 -15.70 21.21
N LEU A 117 4.03 -14.95 22.25
CA LEU A 117 4.41 -13.55 22.37
C LEU A 117 5.90 -13.43 22.70
N ARG A 118 6.62 -12.62 21.95
CA ARG A 118 8.07 -12.43 22.09
C ARG A 118 8.43 -10.95 22.22
N ALA A 119 9.58 -10.72 22.83
CA ALA A 119 10.19 -9.40 22.93
C ALA A 119 11.71 -9.49 22.76
N GLY A 120 12.28 -8.47 22.14
CA GLY A 120 13.74 -8.34 22.05
C GLY A 120 14.37 -8.10 23.41
N ASN A 121 15.53 -8.74 23.64
CA ASN A 121 16.29 -8.58 24.88
C ASN A 121 17.19 -7.34 24.83
N PRO A 122 17.57 -6.77 25.99
CA PRO A 122 18.57 -5.72 26.03
C PRO A 122 19.88 -6.13 25.34
N GLY A 123 20.40 -5.28 24.45
CA GLY A 123 21.64 -5.54 23.72
C GLY A 123 21.53 -6.51 22.53
N GLN A 124 20.35 -7.07 22.26
CA GLN A 124 20.08 -7.91 21.11
C GLN A 124 19.62 -7.05 19.92
N LEU A 125 19.99 -7.43 18.69
CA LEU A 125 19.42 -6.84 17.47
C LEU A 125 17.97 -7.31 17.33
N VAL A 126 17.06 -6.39 17.07
CA VAL A 126 15.63 -6.69 16.97
C VAL A 126 15.07 -6.22 15.64
N THR A 127 15.28 -4.95 15.28
CA THR A 127 14.67 -4.35 14.12
C THR A 127 15.41 -4.70 12.83
N GLN A 128 14.69 -4.73 11.71
CA GLN A 128 15.29 -4.89 10.38
C GLN A 128 16.37 -3.83 10.14
N PHE A 129 16.18 -2.62 10.66
CA PHE A 129 17.15 -1.54 10.59
C PHE A 129 18.47 -1.83 11.33
N GLU A 130 18.38 -2.42 12.53
CA GLU A 130 19.56 -2.81 13.29
C GLU A 130 20.32 -3.95 12.61
N PHE A 131 19.62 -4.98 12.10
CA PHE A 131 20.25 -6.04 11.32
C PHE A 131 20.95 -5.49 10.08
N ALA A 132 20.27 -4.60 9.34
CA ALA A 132 20.84 -3.98 8.15
C ALA A 132 22.09 -3.15 8.46
N ARG A 133 22.08 -2.35 9.52
CA ARG A 133 23.26 -1.58 9.98
C ARG A 133 24.41 -2.47 10.46
N ALA A 134 24.10 -3.64 10.99
CA ALA A 134 25.10 -4.64 11.35
C ALA A 134 25.64 -5.43 10.14
N GLY A 135 25.17 -5.17 8.93
CA GLY A 135 25.55 -5.87 7.71
C GLY A 135 24.99 -7.29 7.61
N ILE A 136 23.88 -7.56 8.30
CA ILE A 136 23.24 -8.88 8.37
C ILE A 136 22.01 -8.88 7.49
N VAL A 137 21.99 -9.74 6.47
CA VAL A 137 20.82 -10.00 5.62
C VAL A 137 19.88 -10.94 6.37
N THR A 138 18.62 -10.53 6.56
CA THR A 138 17.58 -11.32 7.21
C THR A 138 16.76 -12.13 6.19
N GLU A 139 15.99 -13.08 6.68
CA GLU A 139 15.03 -13.84 5.84
C GLU A 139 14.00 -12.92 5.20
N GLU A 140 13.57 -11.88 5.91
CA GLU A 140 12.65 -10.86 5.39
C GLU A 140 13.27 -10.11 4.21
N MET A 141 14.55 -9.75 4.25
CA MET A 141 15.26 -9.08 3.15
C MET A 141 15.40 -9.99 1.93
N ILE A 142 15.65 -11.29 2.13
CA ILE A 142 15.69 -12.29 1.05
C ILE A 142 14.30 -12.43 0.41
N TYR A 143 13.26 -12.52 1.23
CA TYR A 143 11.87 -12.59 0.77
C TYR A 143 11.50 -11.36 -0.07
N VAL A 144 11.78 -10.16 0.44
CA VAL A 144 11.53 -8.88 -0.26
C VAL A 144 12.26 -8.83 -1.60
N ALA A 145 13.54 -9.15 -1.64
CA ALA A 145 14.33 -9.13 -2.87
C ALA A 145 13.72 -10.05 -3.94
N HIS A 146 13.35 -11.28 -3.55
CA HIS A 146 12.74 -12.22 -4.47
C HIS A 146 11.37 -11.72 -4.96
N ARG A 147 10.54 -11.20 -4.05
CA ARG A 147 9.21 -10.65 -4.36
C ARG A 147 9.25 -9.48 -5.35
N GLU A 148 10.21 -8.56 -5.18
CA GLU A 148 10.40 -7.41 -6.08
C GLU A 148 10.93 -7.82 -7.48
N ASN A 149 11.57 -8.99 -7.60
CA ASN A 149 12.14 -9.48 -8.86
C ASN A 149 11.18 -10.32 -9.70
N LEU A 150 10.08 -10.86 -9.15
CA LEU A 150 9.22 -11.85 -9.82
C LEU A 150 8.71 -11.42 -11.20
N ALA A 151 8.45 -10.12 -11.38
CA ALA A 151 8.09 -9.59 -12.69
C ALA A 151 9.34 -9.25 -13.56
N ARG A 152 10.49 -8.96 -12.94
CA ARG A 152 11.73 -8.60 -13.64
C ARG A 152 12.40 -9.80 -14.31
N GLU A 153 12.38 -10.96 -13.66
CA GLU A 153 12.89 -12.22 -14.24
C GLU A 153 12.19 -12.53 -15.56
N ALA A 154 10.85 -12.37 -15.59
CA ALA A 154 10.08 -12.56 -16.82
C ALA A 154 10.41 -11.51 -17.92
N ALA A 155 10.83 -10.29 -17.54
CA ALA A 155 11.22 -9.26 -18.49
C ALA A 155 12.52 -9.63 -19.23
N VAL A 156 13.49 -10.16 -18.49
CA VAL A 156 14.77 -10.58 -19.06
C VAL A 156 14.61 -11.81 -19.97
N GLU A 157 13.78 -12.78 -19.57
CA GLU A 157 13.50 -13.98 -20.37
C GLU A 157 12.81 -13.63 -21.70
N ASN A 158 12.01 -12.59 -21.75
CA ASN A 158 11.24 -12.20 -22.94
C ASN A 158 11.97 -11.26 -23.89
N ALA A 159 13.23 -10.86 -23.59
CA ALA A 159 14.14 -10.10 -24.45
C ALA A 159 13.50 -8.94 -25.27
N SER A 160 12.31 -8.52 -24.97
CA SER A 160 11.78 -7.25 -25.46
C SER A 160 12.39 -6.15 -24.60
N ALA A 161 13.66 -5.85 -24.88
CA ALA A 161 14.38 -4.74 -24.32
C ALA A 161 13.74 -3.42 -24.80
N THR A 162 12.56 -3.17 -24.35
CA THR A 162 12.08 -1.79 -24.29
C THR A 162 12.86 -1.18 -23.14
N ILE A 163 13.91 -0.45 -23.48
CA ILE A 163 14.68 0.35 -22.55
C ILE A 163 13.67 1.10 -21.67
N ALA A 164 13.82 0.99 -20.37
CA ALA A 164 13.02 1.77 -19.45
C ALA A 164 13.32 3.26 -19.69
N ASP A 165 12.43 3.94 -20.40
CA ASP A 165 12.53 5.36 -20.76
C ASP A 165 11.79 6.19 -19.71
N GLY A 166 12.27 6.23 -18.48
CA GLY A 166 11.65 6.99 -17.41
C GLY A 166 12.55 8.07 -16.83
N GLU A 167 11.95 8.98 -16.09
CA GLU A 167 12.64 9.97 -15.25
C GLU A 167 12.45 9.59 -13.77
N SER A 168 13.54 9.18 -13.13
CA SER A 168 13.49 8.65 -11.76
C SER A 168 13.56 9.72 -10.66
N PHE A 169 13.84 10.98 -11.01
CA PHE A 169 14.09 12.08 -10.07
C PHE A 169 15.09 11.73 -8.96
N GLY A 170 16.14 10.97 -9.31
CA GLY A 170 17.20 10.57 -8.41
C GLY A 170 16.87 9.30 -7.60
N ALA A 171 15.83 8.56 -7.93
CA ALA A 171 15.68 7.19 -7.43
C ALA A 171 16.69 6.27 -8.12
N GLU A 172 17.34 5.42 -7.33
CA GLU A 172 18.34 4.44 -7.78
C GLU A 172 17.69 3.08 -7.97
N ILE A 173 16.90 2.91 -9.04
CA ILE A 173 16.15 1.69 -9.31
C ILE A 173 17.10 0.66 -9.96
N PRO A 174 17.43 -0.47 -9.29
CA PRO A 174 18.35 -1.45 -9.84
C PRO A 174 17.66 -2.28 -10.92
N GLU A 175 18.44 -2.86 -11.84
CA GLU A 175 17.94 -3.86 -12.78
C GLU A 175 17.36 -5.08 -12.05
N PHE A 176 18.08 -5.57 -11.04
CA PHE A 176 17.64 -6.61 -10.12
C PHE A 176 17.80 -6.16 -8.67
N VAL A 177 16.80 -6.45 -7.85
CA VAL A 177 16.84 -6.24 -6.40
C VAL A 177 17.53 -7.45 -5.75
N THR A 178 18.70 -7.24 -5.14
CA THR A 178 19.37 -8.28 -4.35
C THR A 178 19.06 -8.13 -2.86
N PRO A 179 19.22 -9.17 -2.03
CA PRO A 179 19.09 -9.05 -0.59
C PRO A 179 20.02 -7.99 0.03
N GLU A 180 21.23 -7.84 -0.52
CA GLU A 180 22.21 -6.84 -0.12
C GLU A 180 21.77 -5.42 -0.49
N PHE A 181 21.09 -5.25 -1.64
CA PHE A 181 20.48 -4.00 -2.01
C PHE A 181 19.36 -3.63 -1.02
N VAL A 182 18.46 -4.57 -0.69
CA VAL A 182 17.41 -4.35 0.32
C VAL A 182 18.06 -3.96 1.66
N MET A 183 19.06 -4.71 2.12
CA MET A 183 19.81 -4.41 3.34
C MET A 183 20.41 -3.00 3.29
N SER A 184 21.06 -2.61 2.20
CA SER A 184 21.65 -1.28 2.04
C SER A 184 20.62 -0.16 2.13
N GLU A 185 19.45 -0.32 1.47
CA GLU A 185 18.38 0.67 1.51
C GLU A 185 17.78 0.82 2.91
N VAL A 186 17.59 -0.31 3.61
CA VAL A 186 17.12 -0.30 5.02
C VAL A 186 18.17 0.32 5.93
N ALA A 187 19.46 -0.04 5.82
CA ALA A 187 20.55 0.50 6.64
C ALA A 187 20.70 2.02 6.51
N ARG A 188 20.40 2.56 5.32
CA ARG A 188 20.44 4.00 5.02
C ARG A 188 19.16 4.74 5.46
N GLY A 189 18.14 4.02 5.92
CA GLY A 189 16.83 4.58 6.27
C GLY A 189 15.96 4.95 5.06
N ARG A 190 16.34 4.57 3.83
CA ARG A 190 15.60 4.88 2.59
C ARG A 190 14.51 3.85 2.27
N ALA A 191 14.47 2.76 3.02
CA ALA A 191 13.41 1.76 2.99
C ALA A 191 13.12 1.23 4.39
N ILE A 192 11.90 0.74 4.59
CA ILE A 192 11.50 -0.01 5.77
C ILE A 192 10.89 -1.35 5.37
N ILE A 193 11.00 -2.33 6.26
CA ILE A 193 10.27 -3.60 6.20
C ILE A 193 9.41 -3.66 7.47
N PRO A 194 8.16 -3.18 7.42
CA PRO A 194 7.28 -3.20 8.59
C PRO A 194 6.88 -4.64 8.90
N ALA A 195 7.50 -5.20 9.94
CA ALA A 195 7.43 -6.63 10.22
C ALA A 195 7.60 -6.92 11.72
N ASN A 196 6.58 -6.57 12.51
CA ASN A 196 6.56 -6.84 13.95
C ASN A 196 6.91 -8.32 14.22
N ILE A 197 7.75 -8.58 15.22
CA ILE A 197 8.16 -9.94 15.58
C ILE A 197 7.01 -10.81 16.08
N ASN A 198 5.87 -10.22 16.44
CA ASN A 198 4.64 -10.91 16.88
C ASN A 198 3.57 -11.03 15.77
N HIS A 199 3.85 -10.54 14.55
CA HIS A 199 3.03 -10.79 13.37
C HIS A 199 3.69 -11.87 12.51
N VAL A 200 3.61 -13.09 12.97
CA VAL A 200 4.30 -14.24 12.35
C VAL A 200 3.64 -14.73 11.06
N GLU A 201 2.41 -14.35 10.80
CA GLU A 201 1.64 -14.64 9.58
C GLU A 201 2.03 -13.74 8.39
N LEU A 202 2.74 -12.66 8.67
CA LEU A 202 3.10 -11.65 7.69
C LEU A 202 3.97 -12.20 6.55
N GLU A 203 3.61 -11.87 5.32
CA GLU A 203 4.45 -11.98 4.12
C GLU A 203 5.25 -10.68 3.95
N PRO A 204 6.59 -10.68 4.15
CA PRO A 204 7.39 -9.45 4.14
C PRO A 204 7.32 -8.65 2.85
N MET A 205 7.33 -7.33 3.00
CA MET A 205 7.39 -6.36 1.90
C MET A 205 8.23 -5.14 2.30
N ALA A 206 8.75 -4.41 1.34
CA ALA A 206 9.48 -3.16 1.59
C ALA A 206 8.70 -1.94 1.09
N ILE A 207 8.83 -0.85 1.84
CA ILE A 207 8.35 0.49 1.48
C ILE A 207 9.58 1.37 1.28
N GLY A 208 9.82 1.84 0.06
CA GLY A 208 10.99 2.66 -0.28
C GLY A 208 10.91 3.16 -1.72
N ARG A 209 11.46 4.36 -1.99
CA ARG A 209 11.34 5.01 -3.31
C ARG A 209 12.01 4.25 -4.46
N ASN A 210 12.96 3.34 -4.14
CA ASN A 210 13.70 2.54 -5.11
C ASN A 210 13.06 1.18 -5.41
N PHE A 211 11.88 0.92 -4.79
CA PHE A 211 11.04 -0.24 -4.99
C PHE A 211 9.75 0.15 -5.72
N LEU A 212 8.91 -0.83 -6.06
CA LEU A 212 7.56 -0.57 -6.55
C LEU A 212 6.77 0.28 -5.55
N VAL A 213 6.01 1.25 -6.03
CA VAL A 213 5.12 2.06 -5.19
C VAL A 213 4.06 1.17 -4.56
N LYS A 214 3.93 1.25 -3.24
CA LYS A 214 2.99 0.46 -2.46
C LYS A 214 1.67 1.20 -2.24
N VAL A 215 0.61 0.45 -1.99
CA VAL A 215 -0.73 0.99 -1.73
C VAL A 215 -1.21 0.53 -0.37
N ASN A 216 -1.61 1.48 0.47
CA ASN A 216 -2.29 1.21 1.74
C ASN A 216 -3.80 1.41 1.60
N ALA A 217 -4.59 0.49 2.18
CA ALA A 217 -6.03 0.65 2.36
C ALA A 217 -6.36 0.89 3.83
N ASN A 218 -7.28 1.83 4.09
CA ASN A 218 -7.80 2.09 5.43
C ASN A 218 -9.09 1.34 5.64
N ILE A 219 -9.19 0.64 6.76
CA ILE A 219 -10.42 0.04 7.28
C ILE A 219 -10.64 0.52 8.71
N GLY A 220 -11.71 0.14 9.34
CA GLY A 220 -11.95 0.42 10.75
C GLY A 220 -13.42 0.65 11.04
N ASN A 221 -13.85 0.19 12.21
CA ASN A 221 -15.18 0.43 12.72
C ASN A 221 -15.31 1.85 13.31
N SER A 222 -16.54 2.30 13.42
CA SER A 222 -16.89 3.50 14.17
C SER A 222 -17.93 3.16 15.25
N ALA A 223 -18.21 4.12 16.13
CA ALA A 223 -19.21 3.95 17.18
C ALA A 223 -20.63 3.59 16.64
N VAL A 224 -20.90 3.91 15.38
CA VAL A 224 -22.22 3.76 14.74
C VAL A 224 -22.30 2.67 13.67
N SER A 225 -21.16 2.18 13.18
CA SER A 225 -21.14 1.27 12.02
C SER A 225 -20.01 0.27 12.09
N SER A 226 -20.21 -0.87 11.41
CA SER A 226 -19.29 -1.98 11.20
C SER A 226 -19.03 -2.87 12.42
N GLY A 227 -18.66 -4.10 12.16
CA GLY A 227 -18.36 -5.13 13.17
C GLY A 227 -17.21 -6.03 12.72
N VAL A 228 -16.85 -7.03 13.56
CA VAL A 228 -15.68 -7.90 13.33
C VAL A 228 -15.69 -8.54 11.94
N ALA A 229 -16.81 -9.16 11.55
CA ALA A 229 -16.91 -9.87 10.28
C ALA A 229 -16.77 -8.92 9.07
N GLU A 230 -17.32 -7.72 9.17
CA GLU A 230 -17.25 -6.72 8.12
C GLU A 230 -15.82 -6.16 7.97
N GLU A 231 -15.12 -5.89 9.09
CA GLU A 231 -13.75 -5.37 9.03
C GLU A 231 -12.77 -6.41 8.48
N VAL A 232 -12.91 -7.69 8.88
CA VAL A 232 -12.09 -8.77 8.30
C VAL A 232 -12.38 -8.95 6.81
N GLU A 233 -13.66 -8.91 6.38
CA GLU A 233 -14.01 -8.97 4.96
C GLU A 233 -13.45 -7.77 4.17
N LYS A 234 -13.51 -6.55 4.71
CA LYS A 234 -12.93 -5.37 4.07
C LYS A 234 -11.41 -5.49 3.93
N MET A 235 -10.71 -6.01 4.95
CA MET A 235 -9.29 -6.29 4.87
C MET A 235 -8.98 -7.29 3.74
N VAL A 236 -9.64 -8.46 3.74
CA VAL A 236 -9.46 -9.49 2.70
C VAL A 236 -9.76 -8.94 1.32
N TRP A 237 -10.81 -8.14 1.20
CA TRP A 237 -11.19 -7.51 -0.06
C TRP A 237 -10.15 -6.50 -0.55
N ALA A 238 -9.61 -5.69 0.35
CA ALA A 238 -8.55 -4.73 0.02
C ALA A 238 -7.29 -5.43 -0.53
N ILE A 239 -6.79 -6.47 0.17
CA ILE A 239 -5.59 -7.19 -0.25
C ILE A 239 -5.82 -8.02 -1.52
N ARG A 240 -7.02 -8.56 -1.71
CA ARG A 240 -7.42 -9.25 -2.94
C ARG A 240 -7.24 -8.36 -4.17
N TRP A 241 -7.56 -7.07 -4.07
CA TRP A 241 -7.45 -6.11 -5.16
C TRP A 241 -6.10 -5.39 -5.22
N GLY A 242 -5.20 -5.73 -4.30
CA GLY A 242 -3.79 -5.34 -4.39
C GLY A 242 -3.33 -4.30 -3.36
N ALA A 243 -4.05 -4.11 -2.25
CA ALA A 243 -3.49 -3.35 -1.13
C ALA A 243 -2.28 -4.09 -0.56
N ASP A 244 -1.15 -3.38 -0.43
CA ASP A 244 0.11 -3.92 0.08
C ASP A 244 0.21 -3.83 1.60
N THR A 245 -0.53 -2.92 2.19
CA THR A 245 -0.72 -2.76 3.65
C THR A 245 -2.16 -2.41 3.95
N VAL A 246 -2.58 -2.62 5.20
CA VAL A 246 -3.89 -2.19 5.67
C VAL A 246 -3.74 -1.46 6.99
N MET A 247 -4.39 -0.29 7.14
CA MET A 247 -4.49 0.39 8.42
C MET A 247 -5.85 0.18 9.05
N ASP A 248 -5.85 -0.28 10.30
CA ASP A 248 -7.03 -0.30 11.17
C ASP A 248 -7.17 1.05 11.87
N LEU A 249 -8.09 1.86 11.38
CA LEU A 249 -8.42 3.20 11.91
C LEU A 249 -9.63 3.17 12.85
N SER A 250 -9.90 2.05 13.49
CA SER A 250 -11.04 1.88 14.39
C SER A 250 -11.08 2.92 15.50
N THR A 251 -12.25 3.54 15.68
CA THR A 251 -12.54 4.54 16.72
C THR A 251 -13.75 4.15 17.58
N GLY A 252 -14.38 3.03 17.28
CA GLY A 252 -15.51 2.52 18.04
C GLY A 252 -15.11 1.56 19.16
N ARG A 253 -16.09 0.89 19.72
CA ARG A 253 -15.88 -0.14 20.75
C ARG A 253 -15.34 -1.44 20.14
N ASN A 254 -14.87 -2.35 21.00
CA ASN A 254 -14.28 -3.63 20.61
C ASN A 254 -12.96 -3.53 19.82
N ILE A 255 -12.25 -2.41 19.89
CA ILE A 255 -11.05 -2.14 19.10
C ILE A 255 -10.01 -3.26 19.28
N HIS A 256 -9.69 -3.65 20.51
CA HIS A 256 -8.73 -4.70 20.80
C HIS A 256 -9.12 -6.03 20.17
N ASN A 257 -10.38 -6.46 20.40
CA ASN A 257 -10.84 -7.75 19.93
C ASN A 257 -10.98 -7.81 18.41
N ILE A 258 -11.48 -6.74 17.77
CA ILE A 258 -11.54 -6.65 16.30
C ILE A 258 -10.14 -6.73 15.69
N ARG A 259 -9.18 -5.97 16.21
CA ARG A 259 -7.80 -5.96 15.73
C ARG A 259 -7.13 -7.34 15.88
N SER A 260 -7.47 -8.12 16.92
CA SER A 260 -6.94 -9.48 17.05
C SER A 260 -7.30 -10.37 15.87
N TRP A 261 -8.52 -10.25 15.32
CA TRP A 261 -8.93 -10.96 14.12
C TRP A 261 -8.22 -10.44 12.86
N ILE A 262 -8.07 -9.11 12.74
CA ILE A 262 -7.40 -8.48 11.62
C ILE A 262 -5.95 -8.96 11.54
N VAL A 263 -5.17 -8.84 12.61
CA VAL A 263 -3.74 -9.19 12.61
C VAL A 263 -3.52 -10.69 12.36
N ARG A 264 -4.29 -11.57 13.04
CA ARG A 264 -4.12 -13.03 12.87
C ARG A 264 -4.53 -13.52 11.47
N ASN A 265 -5.30 -12.75 10.72
CA ASN A 265 -5.79 -13.10 9.39
C ASN A 265 -5.19 -12.22 8.28
N SER A 266 -4.19 -11.41 8.57
CA SER A 266 -3.51 -10.55 7.59
C SER A 266 -2.19 -11.15 7.11
N PRO A 267 -2.00 -11.31 5.78
CA PRO A 267 -0.70 -11.62 5.21
C PRO A 267 0.12 -10.35 4.92
N VAL A 268 -0.45 -9.16 5.09
CA VAL A 268 0.20 -7.87 4.85
C VAL A 268 0.38 -7.09 6.13
N PRO A 269 1.33 -6.12 6.18
CA PRO A 269 1.52 -5.30 7.36
C PRO A 269 0.24 -4.57 7.78
N ILE A 270 -0.02 -4.56 9.09
CA ILE A 270 -1.12 -3.83 9.71
C ILE A 270 -0.58 -2.59 10.40
N GLY A 271 -1.14 -1.43 10.02
CA GLY A 271 -0.88 -0.16 10.67
C GLY A 271 -2.04 0.28 11.56
N THR A 272 -1.75 1.11 12.56
CA THR A 272 -2.76 1.75 13.41
C THR A 272 -2.40 3.18 13.76
N VAL A 273 -3.35 3.89 14.36
CA VAL A 273 -3.17 5.21 14.95
C VAL A 273 -3.46 5.10 16.46
N PRO A 274 -2.47 4.77 17.30
CA PRO A 274 -2.70 4.41 18.70
C PRO A 274 -3.46 5.43 19.53
N ILE A 275 -3.36 6.73 19.20
CA ILE A 275 -4.06 7.79 19.92
C ILE A 275 -5.59 7.66 19.82
N TYR A 276 -6.14 6.96 18.81
CA TYR A 276 -7.58 6.76 18.71
C TYR A 276 -8.08 5.83 19.81
N GLN A 277 -7.40 4.71 20.03
CA GLN A 277 -7.73 3.81 21.13
C GLN A 277 -7.40 4.44 22.50
N ALA A 278 -6.29 5.17 22.60
CA ALA A 278 -5.96 5.89 23.84
C ALA A 278 -7.05 6.91 24.21
N LEU A 279 -7.62 7.59 23.19
CA LEU A 279 -8.74 8.51 23.41
C LEU A 279 -10.01 7.77 23.86
N GLU A 280 -10.31 6.60 23.30
CA GLU A 280 -11.46 5.77 23.72
C GLU A 280 -11.29 5.29 25.16
N LYS A 281 -10.06 4.94 25.60
CA LYS A 281 -9.76 4.55 26.99
C LYS A 281 -10.07 5.66 28.02
N VAL A 282 -10.14 6.90 27.59
CA VAL A 282 -10.47 8.07 28.42
C VAL A 282 -11.82 8.71 28.07
N ASP A 283 -12.77 7.90 27.57
CA ASP A 283 -14.14 8.31 27.21
C ASP A 283 -14.20 9.47 26.20
N GLY A 284 -13.24 9.54 25.27
CA GLY A 284 -13.21 10.54 24.21
C GLY A 284 -12.81 11.97 24.67
N ASP A 285 -12.31 12.12 25.90
CA ASP A 285 -11.85 13.43 26.41
C ASP A 285 -10.34 13.62 26.20
N PRO A 286 -9.90 14.43 25.21
CA PRO A 286 -8.48 14.64 24.97
C PRO A 286 -7.71 15.19 26.18
N LEU A 287 -8.38 15.89 27.10
CA LEU A 287 -7.73 16.50 28.26
C LEU A 287 -7.35 15.49 29.35
N LYS A 288 -7.94 14.29 29.30
CA LYS A 288 -7.62 13.18 30.18
C LYS A 288 -6.49 12.29 29.63
N LEU A 289 -6.06 12.53 28.38
CA LEU A 289 -4.92 11.80 27.83
C LEU A 289 -3.64 12.18 28.59
N ASP A 290 -2.84 11.15 28.90
CA ASP A 290 -1.52 11.31 29.45
C ASP A 290 -0.53 10.28 28.84
N TRP A 291 0.71 10.40 29.25
CA TRP A 291 1.76 9.50 28.79
C TRP A 291 1.50 8.04 29.18
N GLU A 292 0.99 7.77 30.38
CA GLU A 292 0.83 6.38 30.86
C GLU A 292 -0.28 5.65 30.10
N VAL A 293 -1.40 6.31 29.79
CA VAL A 293 -2.46 5.74 28.95
C VAL A 293 -1.96 5.50 27.53
N PHE A 294 -1.21 6.43 26.96
CA PHE A 294 -0.66 6.29 25.61
C PHE A 294 0.40 5.19 25.53
N LYS A 295 1.33 5.16 26.47
CA LYS A 295 2.37 4.15 26.60
C LYS A 295 1.78 2.73 26.73
N ASP A 296 0.77 2.56 27.61
CA ASP A 296 0.07 1.30 27.77
C ASP A 296 -0.60 0.83 26.46
N THR A 297 -1.15 1.79 25.70
CA THR A 297 -1.76 1.51 24.39
C THR A 297 -0.73 1.10 23.34
N LEU A 298 0.45 1.73 23.32
CA LEU A 298 1.54 1.34 22.42
C LEU A 298 2.00 -0.11 22.70
N ILE A 299 2.21 -0.44 23.97
CA ILE A 299 2.64 -1.79 24.37
C ILE A 299 1.58 -2.81 23.97
N GLU A 300 0.31 -2.55 24.25
CA GLU A 300 -0.82 -3.42 23.89
C GLU A 300 -0.81 -3.74 22.39
N GLN A 301 -0.74 -2.73 21.55
CA GLN A 301 -0.82 -2.90 20.11
C GLN A 301 0.45 -3.55 19.52
N ALA A 302 1.62 -3.24 20.07
CA ALA A 302 2.86 -3.88 19.69
C ALA A 302 2.87 -5.38 20.04
N GLU A 303 2.36 -5.74 21.20
CA GLU A 303 2.20 -7.14 21.64
C GLU A 303 1.17 -7.90 20.81
N GLN A 304 0.12 -7.26 20.31
CA GLN A 304 -0.81 -7.87 19.36
C GLN A 304 -0.21 -8.18 18.00
N GLY A 305 0.90 -7.52 17.62
CA GLY A 305 1.57 -7.73 16.35
C GLY A 305 1.30 -6.64 15.30
N VAL A 306 0.88 -5.45 15.69
CA VAL A 306 0.77 -4.31 14.76
C VAL A 306 2.14 -3.93 14.24
N ASP A 307 2.29 -3.75 12.93
CA ASP A 307 3.58 -3.62 12.25
C ASP A 307 4.11 -2.18 12.19
N TYR A 308 3.21 -1.19 12.16
CA TYR A 308 3.60 0.21 12.20
C TYR A 308 2.55 1.10 12.86
N PHE A 309 3.03 2.17 13.51
CA PHE A 309 2.18 3.15 14.19
C PHE A 309 2.27 4.51 13.53
N THR A 310 1.12 5.13 13.23
CA THR A 310 1.06 6.56 12.95
C THR A 310 1.02 7.33 14.26
N ILE A 311 2.04 8.13 14.52
CA ILE A 311 2.19 8.93 15.75
C ILE A 311 2.44 10.38 15.38
N HIS A 312 1.54 11.27 15.82
CA HIS A 312 1.54 12.71 15.49
C HIS A 312 2.52 13.51 16.37
N VAL A 313 3.78 13.10 16.38
CA VAL A 313 4.84 13.71 17.23
C VAL A 313 5.22 15.12 16.82
N GLY A 314 4.95 15.50 15.56
CA GLY A 314 5.28 16.83 15.03
C GLY A 314 4.27 17.94 15.38
N VAL A 315 3.14 17.60 15.99
CA VAL A 315 2.14 18.59 16.44
C VAL A 315 2.62 19.25 17.73
N ARG A 316 3.24 20.40 17.60
CA ARG A 316 3.84 21.14 18.72
C ARG A 316 2.99 22.36 19.08
N LEU A 317 3.03 22.76 20.37
CA LEU A 317 2.31 23.93 20.87
C LEU A 317 2.59 25.18 20.01
N ALA A 318 3.85 25.40 19.63
CA ALA A 318 4.26 26.57 18.86
C ALA A 318 3.70 26.59 17.42
N TYR A 319 3.30 25.45 16.87
CA TYR A 319 2.83 25.34 15.48
C TYR A 319 1.31 25.46 15.36
N VAL A 320 0.56 25.14 16.42
CA VAL A 320 -0.91 25.20 16.41
C VAL A 320 -1.43 26.59 16.00
N PRO A 321 -0.90 27.72 16.49
CA PRO A 321 -1.34 29.04 16.06
C PRO A 321 -1.14 29.37 14.58
N LEU A 322 -0.18 28.65 13.90
CA LEU A 322 0.07 28.85 12.48
C LEU A 322 -1.11 28.39 11.61
N THR A 323 -1.97 27.53 12.13
CA THR A 323 -3.16 27.01 11.42
C THR A 323 -4.38 27.92 11.52
N ALA A 324 -4.33 29.00 12.35
CA ALA A 324 -5.51 29.84 12.68
C ALA A 324 -6.14 30.55 11.46
N LYS A 325 -5.37 30.76 10.38
CA LYS A 325 -5.85 31.41 9.15
C LYS A 325 -6.18 30.43 8.03
N ARG A 326 -6.06 29.12 8.26
CA ARG A 326 -6.38 28.12 7.26
C ARG A 326 -7.88 28.08 6.96
N VAL A 327 -8.23 27.73 5.73
CA VAL A 327 -9.61 27.51 5.31
C VAL A 327 -10.24 26.35 6.08
N THR A 328 -9.49 25.26 6.28
CA THR A 328 -9.98 24.03 6.91
C THR A 328 -9.38 23.75 8.29
N GLY A 329 -8.50 24.61 8.79
CA GLY A 329 -7.88 24.46 10.12
C GLY A 329 -6.98 23.21 10.22
N ILE A 330 -7.25 22.34 11.21
CA ILE A 330 -6.54 21.06 11.44
C ILE A 330 -7.50 19.92 11.16
N VAL A 331 -7.31 19.23 10.04
CA VAL A 331 -8.20 18.15 9.56
C VAL A 331 -7.77 16.75 10.01
N SER A 332 -6.51 16.57 10.41
CA SER A 332 -6.05 15.30 10.99
C SER A 332 -6.73 15.07 12.35
N ARG A 333 -7.36 13.91 12.53
CA ARG A 333 -7.98 13.54 13.81
C ARG A 333 -6.97 13.51 14.95
N GLY A 334 -5.83 12.83 14.75
CA GLY A 334 -4.76 12.79 15.75
C GLY A 334 -4.12 14.17 15.96
N GLY A 335 -3.94 14.94 14.88
CA GLY A 335 -3.44 16.31 14.94
C GLY A 335 -4.35 17.24 15.76
N SER A 336 -5.68 17.19 15.54
CA SER A 336 -6.64 18.00 16.28
C SER A 336 -6.75 17.62 17.77
N ILE A 337 -6.66 16.33 18.09
CA ILE A 337 -6.62 15.83 19.47
C ILE A 337 -5.41 16.43 20.19
N MET A 338 -4.21 16.31 19.62
CA MET A 338 -2.99 16.82 20.22
C MET A 338 -2.95 18.36 20.27
N ALA A 339 -3.42 19.03 19.23
CA ALA A 339 -3.52 20.49 19.23
C ALA A 339 -4.42 21.00 20.37
N ARG A 340 -5.58 20.37 20.58
CA ARG A 340 -6.48 20.69 21.69
C ARG A 340 -5.82 20.43 23.05
N TRP A 341 -5.12 19.30 23.19
CA TRP A 341 -4.40 18.95 24.40
C TRP A 341 -3.32 20.00 24.75
N CYS A 342 -2.49 20.36 23.77
CA CYS A 342 -1.43 21.37 23.93
C CYS A 342 -1.98 22.75 24.32
N LEU A 343 -3.01 23.21 23.61
CA LEU A 343 -3.60 24.53 23.87
C LEU A 343 -4.29 24.61 25.24
N ALA A 344 -5.10 23.61 25.59
CA ALA A 344 -5.84 23.60 26.85
C ALA A 344 -4.91 23.51 28.07
N GLY A 345 -3.84 22.73 27.97
CA GLY A 345 -2.84 22.61 29.02
C GLY A 345 -1.74 23.68 28.98
N HIS A 346 -1.69 24.49 27.91
CA HIS A 346 -0.61 25.42 27.61
C HIS A 346 0.77 24.80 27.79
N ARG A 347 0.95 23.61 27.24
CA ARG A 347 2.15 22.79 27.38
C ARG A 347 2.52 22.06 26.07
N GLU A 348 3.78 21.69 25.94
CA GLU A 348 4.27 20.96 24.79
C GLU A 348 3.66 19.55 24.72
N SER A 349 3.57 18.99 23.50
CA SER A 349 3.06 17.64 23.25
C SER A 349 3.87 16.59 24.02
N PHE A 350 3.19 15.77 24.82
CA PHE A 350 3.86 14.64 25.50
C PHE A 350 4.40 13.62 24.49
N LEU A 351 3.83 13.52 23.28
CA LEU A 351 4.36 12.65 22.21
C LEU A 351 5.75 13.12 21.80
N TYR A 352 5.95 14.44 21.68
CA TYR A 352 7.25 15.02 21.36
C TYR A 352 8.24 14.87 22.53
N GLU A 353 7.83 15.20 23.75
CA GLU A 353 8.70 15.13 24.93
C GLU A 353 9.14 13.71 25.28
N ARG A 354 8.27 12.70 25.01
CA ARG A 354 8.51 11.29 25.31
C ARG A 354 8.92 10.47 24.09
N PHE A 355 9.35 11.12 23.00
CA PHE A 355 9.65 10.43 21.75
C PHE A 355 10.74 9.34 21.91
N GLY A 356 11.75 9.59 22.74
CA GLY A 356 12.78 8.58 23.05
C GLY A 356 12.22 7.34 23.73
N ASP A 357 11.25 7.50 24.66
CA ASP A 357 10.58 6.40 25.34
C ASP A 357 9.68 5.61 24.36
N ILE A 358 9.05 6.31 23.40
CA ILE A 358 8.29 5.69 22.31
C ILE A 358 9.20 4.83 21.45
N CYS A 359 10.37 5.35 21.06
CA CYS A 359 11.36 4.58 20.28
C CYS A 359 11.79 3.28 20.99
N ASP A 360 12.01 3.33 22.30
CA ASP A 360 12.42 2.14 23.08
C ASP A 360 11.32 1.04 23.07
N ILE A 361 10.04 1.43 23.08
CA ILE A 361 8.92 0.50 22.93
C ILE A 361 8.88 -0.07 21.50
N MET A 362 8.95 0.78 20.49
CA MET A 362 8.87 0.40 19.08
C MET A 362 9.98 -0.59 18.70
N ARG A 363 11.22 -0.27 19.10
CA ARG A 363 12.40 -1.10 18.87
C ARG A 363 12.25 -2.50 19.46
N LYS A 364 11.66 -2.63 20.64
CA LYS A 364 11.51 -3.91 21.35
C LYS A 364 10.72 -4.97 20.57
N TYR A 365 9.83 -4.55 19.68
CA TYR A 365 8.93 -5.43 18.91
C TYR A 365 9.12 -5.31 17.38
N ASP A 366 10.07 -4.51 16.90
CA ASP A 366 10.26 -4.14 15.50
C ASP A 366 9.00 -3.51 14.88
N VAL A 367 8.39 -2.58 15.61
CA VAL A 367 7.30 -1.75 15.09
C VAL A 367 7.91 -0.55 14.37
N SER A 368 7.51 -0.32 13.12
CA SER A 368 7.98 0.82 12.34
C SER A 368 7.19 2.09 12.66
N PHE A 369 7.84 3.25 12.58
CA PHE A 369 7.16 4.54 12.64
C PHE A 369 6.51 4.89 11.30
N SER A 370 5.27 5.39 11.35
CA SER A 370 4.71 6.34 10.41
C SER A 370 4.60 7.67 11.16
N LEU A 371 5.58 8.57 10.97
CA LEU A 371 5.55 9.87 11.65
C LEU A 371 4.45 10.73 11.05
N GLY A 372 3.38 10.92 11.84
CA GLY A 372 2.11 11.44 11.37
C GLY A 372 2.12 12.94 11.04
N ASP A 373 1.49 13.32 9.94
CA ASP A 373 1.32 14.69 9.48
C ASP A 373 0.05 15.35 10.10
N GLY A 374 0.08 15.55 11.39
CA GLY A 374 -1.05 16.10 12.15
C GLY A 374 -1.49 17.51 11.72
N LEU A 375 -0.59 18.25 11.09
CA LEU A 375 -0.84 19.59 10.54
C LEU A 375 -0.94 19.60 9.00
N ARG A 376 -1.25 18.46 8.38
CA ARG A 376 -1.49 18.41 6.93
C ARG A 376 -2.61 19.35 6.49
N PRO A 377 -2.55 19.92 5.26
CA PRO A 377 -3.62 20.74 4.72
C PRO A 377 -4.87 19.89 4.42
N GLY A 378 -6.04 20.44 4.69
CA GLY A 378 -7.35 19.86 4.36
C GLY A 378 -8.02 20.54 3.16
N SER A 379 -7.32 21.44 2.49
CA SER A 379 -7.74 22.06 1.23
C SER A 379 -6.53 22.45 0.40
N GLY A 380 -6.72 22.58 -0.91
CA GLY A 380 -5.67 23.08 -1.80
C GLY A 380 -5.19 24.49 -1.47
N ALA A 381 -6.02 25.30 -0.81
CA ALA A 381 -5.66 26.65 -0.37
C ALA A 381 -4.60 26.67 0.75
N ASP A 382 -4.63 25.66 1.62
CA ASP A 382 -3.75 25.54 2.78
C ASP A 382 -2.44 24.79 2.47
N ALA A 383 -2.29 24.27 1.25
CA ALA A 383 -1.17 23.43 0.85
C ALA A 383 0.20 24.14 0.91
N ASN A 384 1.20 23.47 1.49
CA ASN A 384 2.57 23.93 1.63
C ASN A 384 2.70 25.20 2.49
N ASP A 385 1.82 25.37 3.47
CA ASP A 385 1.89 26.50 4.39
C ASP A 385 2.97 26.32 5.48
N ARG A 386 3.13 27.34 6.31
CA ARG A 386 4.13 27.33 7.39
C ARG A 386 3.88 26.26 8.44
N ALA A 387 2.61 25.94 8.75
CA ALA A 387 2.27 24.93 9.75
C ALA A 387 2.69 23.53 9.25
N GLN A 388 2.33 23.18 8.02
CA GLN A 388 2.70 21.91 7.40
C GLN A 388 4.23 21.74 7.33
N PHE A 389 4.95 22.77 6.88
CA PHE A 389 6.40 22.66 6.70
C PHE A 389 7.18 22.71 8.02
N ALA A 390 6.71 23.43 9.04
CA ALA A 390 7.31 23.39 10.37
C ALA A 390 7.16 22.00 11.02
N GLU A 391 6.01 21.37 10.85
CA GLU A 391 5.82 19.97 11.26
C GLU A 391 6.78 19.04 10.51
N LEU A 392 6.85 19.13 9.18
CA LEU A 392 7.72 18.28 8.36
C LEU A 392 9.21 18.40 8.76
N GLU A 393 9.68 19.60 9.06
CA GLU A 393 11.05 19.84 9.55
C GLU A 393 11.27 19.15 10.91
N THR A 394 10.29 19.20 11.81
CA THR A 394 10.34 18.46 13.09
C THR A 394 10.33 16.95 12.88
N LEU A 395 9.53 16.43 11.93
CA LEU A 395 9.54 15.01 11.59
C LEU A 395 10.91 14.58 11.06
N GLY A 396 11.60 15.43 10.30
CA GLY A 396 12.97 15.20 9.85
C GLY A 396 14.00 15.14 10.99
N GLU A 397 13.85 16.00 12.01
CA GLU A 397 14.69 15.94 13.22
C GLU A 397 14.44 14.64 13.99
N LEU A 398 13.18 14.29 14.21
CA LEU A 398 12.79 13.10 14.97
C LEU A 398 13.13 11.80 14.24
N THR A 399 13.16 11.82 12.92
CA THR A 399 13.65 10.68 12.11
C THR A 399 15.07 10.29 12.50
N LYS A 400 15.96 11.25 12.68
CA LYS A 400 17.34 11.00 13.09
C LYS A 400 17.40 10.41 14.50
N VAL A 401 16.57 10.93 15.43
CA VAL A 401 16.46 10.38 16.78
C VAL A 401 15.98 8.92 16.76
N ALA A 402 15.00 8.59 15.94
CA ALA A 402 14.49 7.23 15.80
C ALA A 402 15.55 6.29 15.19
N TRP A 403 16.28 6.74 14.18
CA TRP A 403 17.38 5.96 13.59
C TRP A 403 18.52 5.71 14.58
N ASP A 404 18.86 6.69 15.43
CA ASP A 404 19.87 6.53 16.50
C ASP A 404 19.41 5.52 17.57
N LYS A 405 18.10 5.38 17.76
CA LYS A 405 17.46 4.38 18.62
C LYS A 405 17.23 3.02 17.93
N GLY A 406 17.62 2.86 16.68
CA GLY A 406 17.47 1.61 15.92
C GLY A 406 16.09 1.35 15.34
N CYS A 407 15.22 2.36 15.24
CA CYS A 407 13.86 2.21 14.72
C CYS A 407 13.79 2.46 13.20
N GLN A 408 12.89 1.74 12.53
CA GLN A 408 12.49 2.00 11.15
C GLN A 408 11.51 3.17 11.08
N VAL A 409 11.66 4.05 10.08
CA VAL A 409 10.84 5.27 9.96
C VAL A 409 10.35 5.46 8.54
N MET A 410 9.05 5.73 8.38
CA MET A 410 8.48 6.41 7.21
C MET A 410 7.76 7.68 7.68
N ILE A 411 7.55 8.62 6.78
CA ILE A 411 6.96 9.94 7.03
C ILE A 411 5.58 9.98 6.39
N GLU A 412 4.57 10.39 7.13
CA GLU A 412 3.25 10.65 6.57
C GLU A 412 3.22 12.00 5.85
N GLY A 413 2.45 12.11 4.78
CA GLY A 413 2.41 13.29 3.92
C GLY A 413 1.00 13.73 3.52
N PRO A 414 0.90 14.89 2.83
CA PRO A 414 -0.32 15.67 2.71
C PRO A 414 -1.42 15.01 1.90
N GLY A 415 -2.68 15.37 2.25
CA GLY A 415 -3.88 14.92 1.56
C GLY A 415 -4.42 15.88 0.49
N HIS A 416 -4.10 17.18 0.54
CA HIS A 416 -4.61 18.19 -0.39
C HIS A 416 -3.47 19.06 -0.90
N VAL A 417 -3.02 18.83 -2.13
CA VAL A 417 -1.95 19.63 -2.76
C VAL A 417 -2.25 19.83 -4.24
N PRO A 418 -2.46 21.07 -4.70
CA PRO A 418 -2.59 21.39 -6.12
C PRO A 418 -1.36 20.92 -6.92
N MET A 419 -1.57 20.47 -8.15
CA MET A 419 -0.55 19.82 -9.00
C MET A 419 0.79 20.57 -9.03
N HIS A 420 0.77 21.89 -9.18
CA HIS A 420 1.98 22.73 -9.26
C HIS A 420 2.81 22.82 -7.98
N LYS A 421 2.24 22.39 -6.82
CA LYS A 421 2.92 22.37 -5.51
C LYS A 421 3.45 20.98 -5.11
N ILE A 422 3.06 19.91 -5.81
CA ILE A 422 3.37 18.52 -5.43
C ILE A 422 4.89 18.27 -5.44
N LYS A 423 5.58 18.69 -6.52
CA LYS A 423 7.03 18.49 -6.62
C LYS A 423 7.80 19.15 -5.49
N VAL A 424 7.48 20.40 -5.17
CA VAL A 424 8.12 21.16 -4.08
C VAL A 424 7.89 20.46 -2.73
N ASN A 425 6.70 19.90 -2.51
CA ASN A 425 6.37 19.14 -1.30
C ASN A 425 7.27 17.90 -1.18
N MET A 426 7.38 17.12 -2.25
CA MET A 426 8.21 15.91 -2.28
C MET A 426 9.70 16.22 -2.09
N GLU A 427 10.23 17.20 -2.81
CA GLU A 427 11.64 17.61 -2.71
C GLU A 427 12.00 18.09 -1.30
N LYS A 428 11.07 18.81 -0.63
CA LYS A 428 11.28 19.23 0.76
C LYS A 428 11.33 18.01 1.69
N GLN A 429 10.42 17.05 1.55
CA GLN A 429 10.45 15.84 2.37
C GLN A 429 11.76 15.06 2.20
N LEU A 430 12.20 14.82 0.98
CA LEU A 430 13.45 14.10 0.71
C LEU A 430 14.65 14.76 1.39
N ARG A 431 14.71 16.08 1.34
CA ARG A 431 15.81 16.85 1.93
C ARG A 431 15.75 16.86 3.46
N GLU A 432 14.61 17.18 4.06
CA GLU A 432 14.48 17.35 5.50
C GLU A 432 14.52 16.00 6.25
N CYS A 433 13.93 14.96 5.64
CA CYS A 433 13.79 13.66 6.29
C CYS A 433 14.84 12.62 5.83
N GLY A 434 15.91 13.04 5.14
CA GLY A 434 17.02 12.17 4.76
C GLY A 434 16.62 11.00 3.87
N GLU A 435 15.68 11.22 2.94
CA GLU A 435 15.10 10.23 2.03
C GLU A 435 14.34 9.07 2.71
N ALA A 436 13.95 9.21 3.99
CA ALA A 436 13.03 8.26 4.62
C ALA A 436 11.77 8.10 3.75
N PRO A 437 11.19 6.91 3.64
CA PRO A 437 10.04 6.67 2.79
C PRO A 437 8.90 7.65 3.07
N PHE A 438 8.32 8.24 2.02
CA PHE A 438 7.17 9.11 2.14
C PHE A 438 5.88 8.32 1.90
N TYR A 439 4.92 8.47 2.79
CA TYR A 439 3.60 7.84 2.76
C TYR A 439 2.55 8.94 2.67
N THR A 440 1.86 9.06 1.53
CA THR A 440 0.99 10.21 1.25
C THR A 440 -0.48 9.83 1.09
N LEU A 441 -1.37 10.66 1.60
CA LEU A 441 -2.82 10.56 1.39
C LEU A 441 -3.20 11.26 0.07
N GLY A 442 -3.12 10.55 -1.03
CA GLY A 442 -3.30 11.14 -2.35
C GLY A 442 -1.99 11.74 -2.88
N PRO A 443 -1.91 13.08 -3.11
CA PRO A 443 -2.84 14.12 -2.66
C PRO A 443 -3.98 14.44 -3.63
N LEU A 444 -5.10 14.94 -3.10
CA LEU A 444 -6.18 15.52 -3.87
C LEU A 444 -5.70 16.81 -4.55
N THR A 445 -5.80 16.86 -5.87
CA THR A 445 -5.30 18.00 -6.67
C THR A 445 -6.28 19.16 -6.78
N THR A 446 -7.55 18.91 -6.42
CA THR A 446 -8.64 19.88 -6.38
C THR A 446 -9.71 19.42 -5.41
N ASP A 447 -10.49 20.36 -4.86
CA ASP A 447 -11.50 20.10 -3.82
C ASP A 447 -12.95 20.14 -4.36
N ILE A 448 -13.13 20.25 -5.69
CA ILE A 448 -14.47 20.50 -6.29
C ILE A 448 -15.30 19.25 -6.51
N ALA A 449 -14.82 18.06 -6.19
CA ALA A 449 -15.43 16.81 -6.66
C ALA A 449 -15.81 15.84 -5.51
N PRO A 450 -16.65 16.23 -4.54
CA PRO A 450 -17.16 15.30 -3.55
C PRO A 450 -17.84 14.09 -4.19
N GLY A 451 -17.52 12.87 -3.73
CA GLY A 451 -17.96 11.62 -4.34
C GLY A 451 -17.03 11.10 -5.45
N TYR A 452 -16.07 11.92 -5.91
CA TYR A 452 -15.04 11.59 -6.89
C TYR A 452 -13.62 11.83 -6.35
N ASP A 453 -13.47 11.93 -5.04
CA ASP A 453 -12.18 12.22 -4.39
C ASP A 453 -11.11 11.17 -4.72
N HIS A 454 -11.50 9.91 -4.97
CA HIS A 454 -10.59 8.87 -5.45
C HIS A 454 -9.97 9.21 -6.82
N ILE A 455 -10.66 9.94 -7.70
CA ILE A 455 -10.13 10.38 -8.99
C ILE A 455 -9.19 11.55 -8.80
N THR A 456 -9.62 12.61 -8.09
CA THR A 456 -8.81 13.82 -7.89
C THR A 456 -7.52 13.51 -7.13
N SER A 457 -7.57 12.60 -6.17
CA SER A 457 -6.42 12.12 -5.43
C SER A 457 -5.56 11.13 -6.23
N GLY A 458 -6.17 10.29 -7.07
CA GLY A 458 -5.44 9.38 -7.97
C GLY A 458 -4.50 10.13 -8.92
N ILE A 459 -4.92 11.31 -9.42
CA ILE A 459 -4.07 12.19 -10.23
C ILE A 459 -2.84 12.63 -9.43
N GLY A 460 -3.03 13.14 -8.22
CA GLY A 460 -1.93 13.61 -7.38
C GLY A 460 -1.06 12.46 -6.87
N ALA A 461 -1.65 11.30 -6.59
CA ALA A 461 -0.94 10.10 -6.19
C ALA A 461 0.03 9.61 -7.27
N ALA A 462 -0.40 9.58 -8.54
CA ALA A 462 0.47 9.24 -9.65
C ALA A 462 1.64 10.22 -9.77
N MET A 463 1.38 11.53 -9.62
CA MET A 463 2.43 12.56 -9.69
C MET A 463 3.43 12.46 -8.53
N ILE A 464 2.94 12.39 -7.30
CA ILE A 464 3.84 12.38 -6.13
C ILE A 464 4.59 11.05 -6.04
N GLY A 465 3.95 9.94 -6.46
CA GLY A 465 4.59 8.64 -6.61
C GLY A 465 5.74 8.68 -7.62
N TRP A 466 5.55 9.33 -8.76
CA TRP A 466 6.60 9.55 -9.75
C TRP A 466 7.76 10.37 -9.17
N PHE A 467 7.48 11.42 -8.41
CA PHE A 467 8.51 12.26 -7.80
C PHE A 467 9.26 11.61 -6.63
N GLY A 468 8.75 10.49 -6.05
CA GLY A 468 9.51 9.73 -5.06
C GLY A 468 8.73 9.17 -3.87
N THR A 469 7.42 9.41 -3.76
CA THR A 469 6.61 8.76 -2.70
C THR A 469 6.70 7.24 -2.82
N ALA A 470 6.87 6.59 -1.68
CA ALA A 470 7.09 5.14 -1.59
C ALA A 470 5.81 4.36 -1.35
N MET A 471 4.84 4.95 -0.66
CA MET A 471 3.53 4.35 -0.38
C MET A 471 2.43 5.39 -0.49
N LEU A 472 1.33 4.98 -1.09
CA LEU A 472 0.14 5.79 -1.31
C LEU A 472 -1.00 5.30 -0.41
N CYS A 473 -1.55 6.17 0.42
CA CYS A 473 -2.80 5.91 1.13
C CYS A 473 -3.96 6.10 0.18
N TYR A 474 -4.78 5.09 0.02
CA TYR A 474 -5.93 5.17 -0.87
C TYR A 474 -6.98 6.16 -0.37
N VAL A 475 -7.75 6.67 -1.31
CA VAL A 475 -8.95 7.48 -1.08
C VAL A 475 -10.12 6.80 -1.78
N THR A 476 -11.25 6.71 -1.10
CA THR A 476 -12.47 6.09 -1.65
C THR A 476 -13.42 7.15 -2.19
N PRO A 477 -14.46 6.76 -2.98
CA PRO A 477 -15.50 7.69 -3.41
C PRO A 477 -16.24 8.39 -2.25
N LYS A 478 -16.23 7.77 -1.06
CA LYS A 478 -16.90 8.29 0.15
C LYS A 478 -16.00 9.13 1.05
N GLU A 479 -14.78 9.47 0.62
CA GLU A 479 -13.93 10.38 1.38
C GLU A 479 -14.69 11.66 1.70
N HIS A 480 -14.55 12.17 2.92
CA HIS A 480 -15.29 13.33 3.47
C HIS A 480 -16.83 13.15 3.56
N LEU A 481 -17.42 12.04 3.10
CA LEU A 481 -18.88 11.83 3.03
C LEU A 481 -19.38 10.72 3.94
N GLY A 482 -18.63 9.64 4.11
CA GLY A 482 -19.10 8.51 4.90
C GLY A 482 -18.11 7.36 5.02
N LEU A 483 -18.46 6.35 5.82
CA LEU A 483 -17.67 5.14 5.96
C LEU A 483 -17.77 4.29 4.69
N PRO A 484 -16.65 3.85 4.11
CA PRO A 484 -16.66 3.04 2.90
C PRO A 484 -17.20 1.63 3.15
N ASP A 485 -17.96 1.12 2.20
CA ASP A 485 -18.31 -0.28 2.10
C ASP A 485 -17.26 -1.07 1.28
N ARG A 486 -17.50 -2.37 1.08
CA ARG A 486 -16.58 -3.24 0.36
C ARG A 486 -16.31 -2.78 -1.09
N GLU A 487 -17.32 -2.30 -1.80
CA GLU A 487 -17.17 -1.86 -3.19
C GLU A 487 -16.44 -0.51 -3.29
N ASP A 488 -16.64 0.37 -2.32
CA ASP A 488 -15.85 1.60 -2.21
C ASP A 488 -14.38 1.30 -1.95
N VAL A 489 -14.09 0.30 -1.08
CA VAL A 489 -12.73 -0.20 -0.84
C VAL A 489 -12.10 -0.70 -2.14
N LYS A 490 -12.81 -1.53 -2.92
CA LYS A 490 -12.34 -2.01 -4.23
C LYS A 490 -12.02 -0.84 -5.16
N THR A 491 -12.97 0.10 -5.29
CA THR A 491 -12.81 1.27 -6.17
C THR A 491 -11.58 2.09 -5.78
N GLY A 492 -11.39 2.35 -4.50
CA GLY A 492 -10.22 3.06 -3.98
C GLY A 492 -8.91 2.31 -4.28
N VAL A 493 -8.84 1.02 -3.96
CA VAL A 493 -7.62 0.22 -4.20
C VAL A 493 -7.29 0.16 -5.69
N ILE A 494 -8.25 -0.09 -6.57
CA ILE A 494 -8.01 -0.14 -8.02
C ILE A 494 -7.51 1.22 -8.53
N THR A 495 -8.14 2.33 -8.11
CA THR A 495 -7.69 3.69 -8.48
C THR A 495 -6.22 3.90 -8.09
N TYR A 496 -5.86 3.52 -6.88
CA TYR A 496 -4.50 3.72 -6.37
C TYR A 496 -3.48 2.73 -6.95
N ARG A 497 -3.90 1.52 -7.32
CA ARG A 497 -3.05 0.61 -8.12
C ARG A 497 -2.77 1.18 -9.51
N ILE A 498 -3.73 1.87 -10.13
CA ILE A 498 -3.52 2.60 -11.39
C ILE A 498 -2.50 3.72 -11.17
N ALA A 499 -2.66 4.53 -10.11
CA ALA A 499 -1.76 5.62 -9.80
C ALA A 499 -0.32 5.15 -9.52
N ALA A 500 -0.16 4.10 -8.69
CA ALA A 500 1.12 3.49 -8.36
C ALA A 500 1.81 2.92 -9.60
N HIS A 501 1.07 2.19 -10.43
CA HIS A 501 1.60 1.61 -11.67
C HIS A 501 2.02 2.70 -12.68
N ALA A 502 1.23 3.76 -12.83
CA ALA A 502 1.60 4.90 -13.68
C ALA A 502 2.88 5.60 -13.18
N ALA A 503 3.04 5.72 -11.86
CA ALA A 503 4.26 6.26 -11.27
C ALA A 503 5.48 5.36 -11.52
N ASP A 504 5.33 4.03 -11.39
CA ASP A 504 6.40 3.07 -11.64
C ASP A 504 6.82 3.04 -13.11
N LEU A 505 5.85 3.15 -14.05
CA LEU A 505 6.13 3.34 -15.48
C LEU A 505 6.94 4.62 -15.70
N ALA A 506 6.50 5.74 -15.15
CA ALA A 506 7.12 7.05 -15.33
C ALA A 506 8.53 7.12 -14.73
N LYS A 507 8.81 6.38 -13.65
CA LYS A 507 10.16 6.23 -13.09
C LYS A 507 11.10 5.37 -13.95
N GLY A 508 10.58 4.64 -14.92
CA GLY A 508 11.36 3.67 -15.69
C GLY A 508 11.61 2.36 -14.94
N HIS A 509 10.68 1.92 -14.08
CA HIS A 509 10.83 0.66 -13.35
C HIS A 509 10.83 -0.52 -14.34
N PRO A 510 11.86 -1.41 -14.33
CA PRO A 510 12.07 -2.41 -15.39
C PRO A 510 10.89 -3.36 -15.64
N ALA A 511 10.15 -3.70 -14.59
CA ALA A 511 9.04 -4.65 -14.68
C ALA A 511 7.69 -4.01 -15.03
N ALA A 512 7.56 -2.68 -14.97
CA ALA A 512 6.26 -2.02 -15.08
C ALA A 512 5.63 -2.20 -16.48
N ARG A 513 6.42 -2.12 -17.56
CA ARG A 513 5.91 -2.17 -18.94
C ARG A 513 5.40 -3.55 -19.39
N ILE A 514 5.84 -4.63 -18.79
CA ILE A 514 5.54 -6.01 -19.25
C ILE A 514 4.04 -6.22 -19.39
N ARG A 515 3.31 -5.85 -18.34
CA ARG A 515 1.85 -6.02 -18.29
C ARG A 515 1.13 -5.09 -19.26
N ASP A 516 1.56 -3.82 -19.36
CA ASP A 516 1.00 -2.84 -20.31
C ASP A 516 1.18 -3.28 -21.76
N ASP A 517 2.38 -3.75 -22.11
CA ASP A 517 2.66 -4.24 -23.46
C ASP A 517 1.84 -5.49 -23.79
N ALA A 518 1.67 -6.40 -22.82
CA ALA A 518 0.84 -7.59 -23.00
C ALA A 518 -0.65 -7.21 -23.19
N VAL A 519 -1.19 -6.29 -22.38
CA VAL A 519 -2.56 -5.77 -22.54
C VAL A 519 -2.73 -5.11 -23.91
N SER A 520 -1.75 -4.31 -24.34
CA SER A 520 -1.80 -3.60 -25.61
C SER A 520 -1.76 -4.54 -26.81
N ARG A 521 -0.94 -5.60 -26.76
CA ARG A 521 -0.94 -6.66 -27.79
C ARG A 521 -2.27 -7.41 -27.82
N ALA A 522 -2.76 -7.86 -26.65
CA ALA A 522 -4.03 -8.56 -26.56
C ALA A 522 -5.18 -7.74 -27.11
N ARG A 523 -5.20 -6.41 -26.81
CA ARG A 523 -6.19 -5.48 -27.35
C ARG A 523 -6.08 -5.32 -28.87
N PHE A 524 -4.90 -5.18 -29.41
CA PHE A 524 -4.68 -5.06 -30.85
C PHE A 524 -5.10 -6.32 -31.61
N ASP A 525 -4.84 -7.51 -31.03
CA ASP A 525 -5.16 -8.80 -31.61
C ASP A 525 -6.59 -9.26 -31.34
N PHE A 526 -7.41 -8.44 -30.68
CA PHE A 526 -8.79 -8.79 -30.27
C PHE A 526 -8.88 -10.04 -29.40
N ARG A 527 -7.84 -10.33 -28.62
CA ARG A 527 -7.82 -11.40 -27.62
C ARG A 527 -8.49 -10.88 -26.34
N TRP A 528 -9.83 -10.80 -26.38
CA TRP A 528 -10.64 -10.15 -25.34
C TRP A 528 -10.41 -10.75 -23.96
N GLU A 529 -10.40 -12.08 -23.85
CA GLU A 529 -10.16 -12.75 -22.57
C GLU A 529 -8.79 -12.40 -21.99
N ASP A 530 -7.75 -12.38 -22.82
CA ASP A 530 -6.41 -11.95 -22.37
C ASP A 530 -6.41 -10.50 -21.91
N GLN A 531 -7.05 -9.62 -22.67
CA GLN A 531 -7.17 -8.20 -22.31
C GLN A 531 -7.86 -8.01 -20.96
N PHE A 532 -8.95 -8.75 -20.69
CA PHE A 532 -9.65 -8.68 -19.41
C PHE A 532 -8.79 -9.23 -18.28
N ASN A 533 -8.22 -10.42 -18.45
CA ASN A 533 -7.46 -11.14 -17.44
C ASN A 533 -6.16 -10.42 -17.06
N LEU A 534 -5.53 -9.73 -18.02
CA LEU A 534 -4.38 -8.85 -17.79
C LEU A 534 -4.76 -7.54 -17.10
N GLY A 535 -6.02 -7.12 -17.13
CA GLY A 535 -6.53 -5.93 -16.45
C GLY A 535 -6.47 -6.05 -14.92
N LEU A 536 -6.47 -4.91 -14.23
CA LEU A 536 -6.52 -4.87 -12.76
C LEU A 536 -7.86 -5.42 -12.21
N ASP A 537 -8.95 -5.20 -12.94
CA ASP A 537 -10.29 -5.67 -12.62
C ASP A 537 -10.91 -6.38 -13.82
N PRO A 538 -10.65 -7.68 -13.98
CA PRO A 538 -11.15 -8.48 -15.09
C PRO A 538 -12.68 -8.52 -15.18
N ASP A 539 -13.35 -8.57 -14.03
CA ASP A 539 -14.79 -8.73 -13.94
C ASP A 539 -15.51 -7.47 -14.46
N THR A 540 -15.04 -6.29 -14.06
CA THR A 540 -15.57 -5.00 -14.54
C THR A 540 -15.29 -4.82 -16.03
N ALA A 541 -14.09 -5.17 -16.50
CA ALA A 541 -13.73 -5.07 -17.92
C ALA A 541 -14.63 -5.96 -18.79
N ARG A 542 -14.83 -7.21 -18.39
CA ARG A 542 -15.74 -8.15 -19.09
C ARG A 542 -17.18 -7.65 -19.08
N LYS A 543 -17.68 -7.21 -17.92
CA LYS A 543 -19.03 -6.67 -17.80
C LYS A 543 -19.27 -5.54 -18.78
N PHE A 544 -18.39 -4.54 -18.83
CA PHE A 544 -18.56 -3.37 -19.71
C PHE A 544 -18.47 -3.73 -21.19
N HIS A 545 -17.64 -4.70 -21.55
CA HIS A 545 -17.58 -5.19 -22.92
C HIS A 545 -18.86 -5.92 -23.32
N ASP A 546 -19.34 -6.81 -22.46
CA ASP A 546 -20.45 -7.71 -22.79
C ASP A 546 -21.83 -7.05 -22.74
N GLU A 547 -22.04 -6.07 -21.85
CA GLU A 547 -23.36 -5.43 -21.67
C GLU A 547 -23.87 -4.72 -22.93
N THR A 548 -22.97 -4.30 -23.82
CA THR A 548 -23.31 -3.60 -25.08
C THR A 548 -23.27 -4.52 -26.30
N LEU A 549 -22.97 -5.81 -26.14
CA LEU A 549 -22.84 -6.83 -27.17
C LEU A 549 -23.81 -7.99 -26.90
N PRO A 550 -25.10 -7.87 -27.26
CA PRO A 550 -26.16 -8.79 -26.83
C PRO A 550 -26.06 -10.21 -27.42
N LYS A 551 -25.24 -10.41 -28.48
CA LYS A 551 -25.05 -11.72 -29.12
C LYS A 551 -23.70 -12.28 -28.74
N ASP A 552 -23.62 -13.56 -28.36
CA ASP A 552 -22.35 -14.21 -27.98
C ASP A 552 -21.33 -14.20 -29.11
N SER A 553 -21.76 -14.31 -30.38
CA SER A 553 -20.85 -14.17 -31.53
C SER A 553 -20.19 -12.81 -31.65
N HIS A 554 -20.79 -11.76 -31.09
CA HIS A 554 -20.20 -10.41 -31.08
C HIS A 554 -19.17 -10.23 -29.99
N LYS A 555 -19.26 -10.98 -28.89
CA LYS A 555 -18.34 -10.90 -27.76
C LYS A 555 -16.93 -11.41 -28.09
N VAL A 556 -16.80 -12.26 -29.13
CA VAL A 556 -15.54 -12.78 -29.65
C VAL A 556 -15.12 -12.16 -30.98
N ALA A 557 -15.84 -11.15 -31.45
CA ALA A 557 -15.61 -10.50 -32.73
C ALA A 557 -14.38 -9.56 -32.70
N HIS A 558 -13.83 -9.28 -33.88
CA HIS A 558 -12.70 -8.35 -34.06
C HIS A 558 -13.15 -6.88 -34.07
N PHE A 559 -14.09 -6.53 -33.20
CA PHE A 559 -14.53 -5.15 -32.93
C PHE A 559 -15.26 -5.10 -31.58
N CYS A 560 -15.35 -3.92 -30.99
CA CYS A 560 -16.22 -3.65 -29.84
C CYS A 560 -17.41 -2.77 -30.26
N SER A 561 -18.36 -2.56 -29.35
CA SER A 561 -19.54 -1.75 -29.60
C SER A 561 -19.25 -0.28 -29.93
N MET A 562 -18.08 0.26 -29.48
CA MET A 562 -17.71 1.65 -29.71
C MET A 562 -17.54 1.98 -31.18
N CYS A 563 -16.78 1.16 -31.93
CA CYS A 563 -16.51 1.38 -33.36
C CYS A 563 -17.41 0.57 -34.28
N GLY A 564 -17.89 -0.58 -33.82
CA GLY A 564 -18.61 -1.54 -34.65
C GLY A 564 -17.69 -2.16 -35.74
N PRO A 565 -18.29 -3.02 -36.63
CA PRO A 565 -17.50 -3.87 -37.53
C PRO A 565 -16.84 -3.13 -38.71
N LYS A 566 -17.20 -1.86 -38.97
CA LYS A 566 -16.73 -1.14 -40.16
C LYS A 566 -15.74 -0.01 -39.86
N PHE A 567 -15.61 0.42 -38.61
CA PHE A 567 -14.86 1.61 -38.24
C PHE A 567 -13.77 1.32 -37.21
N CYS A 568 -13.47 0.05 -36.92
CA CYS A 568 -12.42 -0.30 -35.99
C CYS A 568 -11.04 -0.05 -36.63
N SER A 569 -10.31 0.95 -36.14
CA SER A 569 -8.99 1.32 -36.66
C SER A 569 -7.96 0.18 -36.53
N MET A 570 -8.04 -0.63 -35.47
CA MET A 570 -7.16 -1.80 -35.29
C MET A 570 -7.43 -2.87 -36.35
N GLN A 571 -8.70 -3.15 -36.67
CA GLN A 571 -9.06 -4.08 -37.75
C GLN A 571 -8.54 -3.56 -39.10
N ILE A 572 -8.79 -2.30 -39.41
CA ILE A 572 -8.30 -1.67 -40.66
C ILE A 572 -6.76 -1.75 -40.73
N THR A 573 -6.08 -1.51 -39.61
CA THR A 573 -4.60 -1.59 -39.57
C THR A 573 -4.10 -3.03 -39.76
N GLN A 574 -4.78 -4.02 -39.21
CA GLN A 574 -4.44 -5.43 -39.44
C GLN A 574 -4.63 -5.81 -40.92
N ASP A 575 -5.69 -5.36 -41.54
CA ASP A 575 -5.94 -5.62 -42.97
C ASP A 575 -4.87 -4.92 -43.84
N LEU A 576 -4.50 -3.69 -43.53
CA LEU A 576 -3.36 -3.00 -44.19
C LEU A 576 -2.04 -3.74 -44.05
N ARG A 577 -1.76 -4.31 -42.85
CA ARG A 577 -0.54 -5.13 -42.64
C ARG A 577 -0.53 -6.38 -43.51
N LYS A 578 -1.67 -7.09 -43.61
CA LYS A 578 -1.82 -8.26 -44.46
C LYS A 578 -1.62 -7.92 -45.94
N GLU A 579 -2.19 -6.79 -46.40
CA GLU A 579 -2.03 -6.30 -47.76
C GLU A 579 -0.55 -5.94 -48.06
N ALA A 580 0.12 -5.27 -47.11
CA ALA A 580 1.53 -4.90 -47.24
C ALA A 580 2.47 -6.12 -47.24
N GLU A 581 2.18 -7.14 -46.43
CA GLU A 581 2.89 -8.42 -46.45
C GLU A 581 2.71 -9.14 -47.77
N ALA A 582 1.51 -9.10 -48.36
CA ALA A 582 1.22 -9.67 -49.66
C ALA A 582 1.89 -8.92 -50.81
N MET A 583 2.20 -7.64 -50.67
CA MET A 583 2.85 -6.79 -51.69
C MET A 583 4.38 -6.74 -51.59
N ALA A 584 5.04 -7.69 -50.97
CA ALA A 584 6.51 -7.81 -50.83
C ALA A 584 7.17 -6.96 -49.70
N GLY A 585 6.46 -6.87 -48.61
CA GLY A 585 7.10 -6.64 -47.32
C GLY A 585 7.29 -5.19 -46.90
N MET A 586 6.70 -4.88 -45.76
CA MET A 586 6.97 -3.61 -45.04
C MET A 586 8.48 -3.38 -44.77
N ALA A 587 9.28 -4.43 -44.73
CA ALA A 587 10.72 -4.35 -44.53
C ALA A 587 11.47 -3.71 -45.75
N GLU A 588 10.98 -3.98 -46.96
CA GLU A 588 11.56 -3.40 -48.17
C GLU A 588 11.18 -1.90 -48.32
N LYS A 589 9.93 -1.57 -48.03
CA LYS A 589 9.44 -0.19 -47.97
C LYS A 589 10.07 0.60 -46.82
N SER A 590 10.35 -0.02 -45.69
CA SER A 590 11.06 0.62 -44.59
C SER A 590 12.53 0.90 -44.92
N ARG A 591 13.20 0.01 -45.67
CA ARG A 591 14.55 0.27 -46.18
C ARG A 591 14.55 1.39 -47.22
N GLU A 592 13.64 1.35 -48.21
CA GLU A 592 13.48 2.44 -49.18
C GLU A 592 13.25 3.78 -48.47
N PHE A 593 12.45 3.81 -47.40
CA PHE A 593 12.20 5.02 -46.63
C PHE A 593 13.47 5.49 -45.89
N VAL A 594 14.21 4.58 -45.26
CA VAL A 594 15.46 4.90 -44.55
C VAL A 594 16.55 5.29 -45.55
N ASP A 595 16.70 4.58 -46.66
CA ASP A 595 17.66 4.84 -47.70
C ASP A 595 17.32 6.13 -48.46
N GLY A 596 16.04 6.49 -48.54
CA GLY A 596 15.54 7.77 -49.06
C GLY A 596 15.68 8.98 -48.13
N GLY A 597 16.37 8.83 -46.98
CA GLY A 597 16.64 9.91 -46.03
C GLY A 597 15.56 10.12 -44.99
N GLY A 598 14.56 9.21 -44.82
CA GLY A 598 13.55 9.25 -43.76
C GLY A 598 12.58 10.43 -43.83
N ALA A 599 12.42 11.07 -44.97
CA ALA A 599 11.54 12.22 -45.15
C ALA A 599 10.09 11.77 -45.39
N LEU A 600 9.12 12.28 -44.58
CA LEU A 600 7.69 12.03 -44.71
C LEU A 600 7.06 12.62 -45.98
N TYR A 601 7.74 13.53 -46.64
CA TYR A 601 7.33 14.14 -47.91
C TYR A 601 8.50 14.11 -48.88
N VAL A 602 8.37 13.35 -49.97
CA VAL A 602 9.25 13.46 -51.12
C VAL A 602 8.64 14.53 -52.04
N ASN A 603 9.36 15.60 -52.30
CA ASN A 603 8.93 16.56 -53.30
C ASN A 603 8.79 15.86 -54.65
N ALA A 604 7.58 15.78 -55.16
CA ALA A 604 7.29 15.32 -56.52
C ALA A 604 7.73 16.43 -57.50
N ALA A 605 9.05 16.52 -57.69
CA ALA A 605 9.61 17.37 -58.73
C ALA A 605 11.04 16.90 -59.04
N GLU A 606 11.16 16.01 -59.99
CA GLU A 606 12.01 16.08 -61.18
C GLU A 606 11.89 14.82 -62.00
#